data_5be972c31ab08b7a532c7f8e439cc582
#
_entry.id   5be972c31ab08b7a532c7f8e439cc582
#
_cell.length_a   1.000
_cell.length_b   1.000
_cell.length_c   1.000
_cell.angle_alpha   90.00
_cell.angle_beta   90.00
_cell.angle_gamma   90.00
#
_symmetry.space_group_name_H-M   'P 1'
#
loop_
_entity.id
_entity.type
_entity.pdbx_description
1 polymer ?
#
loop_
_entity_poly.entity_id
_entity_poly.type
_entity_poly.pdbx_seq_one_letter_code
_entity_poly.pdbx_strand_id
1 'polypeptide(L)'
;MKIKKEINLFAGMFTAEEIYRYGDIILLLGHIIYLALFYRFGVYQMVYYNYFSVAFYAVMYFLLHFKKIGKMSFTYLVLGEIIVHACMGAYYIGWSAGFTQIMLCIIPIPFFLAQNRKAIPYILSSFDVVVFIVMRIVVTNRVAPYSFDTNRENILYIYNTLCLSLIHI
;
A
#
# COMPACT_ATOMS: atom_id res chain seq x y z
N MET A 1 -7.54 -21.92 -27.87
CA MET A 1 -6.74 -22.93 -27.19
C MET A 1 -5.33 -22.47 -26.80
N LYS A 2 -4.64 -21.61 -27.56
CA LYS A 2 -3.30 -21.04 -27.22
C LYS A 2 -3.31 -20.15 -25.97
N ILE A 3 -4.28 -19.25 -25.85
CA ILE A 3 -4.36 -18.26 -24.73
C ILE A 3 -4.50 -18.96 -23.36
N LYS A 4 -5.25 -20.06 -23.28
CA LYS A 4 -5.39 -20.85 -22.04
C LYS A 4 -4.08 -21.53 -21.61
N LYS A 5 -3.19 -21.81 -22.57
CA LYS A 5 -1.89 -22.44 -22.31
C LYS A 5 -0.85 -21.42 -21.80
N GLU A 6 -0.92 -20.18 -22.27
CA GLU A 6 -0.04 -19.08 -21.81
C GLU A 6 -0.41 -18.60 -20.42
N ILE A 7 -1.71 -18.45 -20.10
CA ILE A 7 -2.18 -18.13 -18.75
C ILE A 7 -1.75 -19.19 -17.73
N ASN A 8 -1.77 -20.49 -18.11
CA ASN A 8 -1.27 -21.56 -17.25
C ASN A 8 0.26 -21.56 -17.10
N LEU A 9 1.01 -20.99 -18.05
CA LEU A 9 2.48 -20.91 -17.95
C LEU A 9 2.90 -19.87 -16.89
N PHE A 10 2.21 -18.75 -16.80
CA PHE A 10 2.45 -17.73 -15.76
C PHE A 10 1.91 -18.15 -14.38
N ALA A 11 0.75 -18.81 -14.32
CA ALA A 11 0.17 -19.31 -13.08
C ALA A 11 0.96 -20.43 -12.42
N GLY A 12 1.91 -21.08 -13.14
CA GLY A 12 2.79 -22.12 -12.62
C GLY A 12 4.18 -21.63 -12.18
N MET A 13 4.52 -20.35 -12.40
CA MET A 13 5.86 -19.83 -12.13
C MET A 13 6.11 -19.53 -10.65
N PHE A 14 5.09 -19.16 -9.89
CA PHE A 14 5.21 -18.84 -8.48
C PHE A 14 4.15 -19.55 -7.63
N THR A 15 4.53 -20.05 -6.50
CA THR A 15 3.59 -20.52 -5.48
C THR A 15 2.89 -19.33 -4.83
N ALA A 16 1.69 -19.55 -4.29
CA ALA A 16 1.00 -18.50 -3.54
C ALA A 16 1.83 -17.96 -2.35
N GLU A 17 2.70 -18.78 -1.74
CA GLU A 17 3.59 -18.34 -0.67
C GLU A 17 4.69 -17.40 -1.19
N GLU A 18 5.23 -17.70 -2.35
CA GLU A 18 6.23 -16.84 -3.00
C GLU A 18 5.66 -15.48 -3.39
N ILE A 19 4.43 -15.44 -3.93
CA ILE A 19 3.75 -14.17 -4.25
C ILE A 19 3.63 -13.28 -3.02
N TYR A 20 3.19 -13.83 -1.87
CA TYR A 20 3.10 -13.06 -0.62
C TYR A 20 4.46 -12.56 -0.13
N ARG A 21 5.51 -13.39 -0.21
CA ARG A 21 6.87 -12.99 0.20
C ARG A 21 7.47 -11.94 -0.71
N TYR A 22 7.34 -12.08 -2.03
CA TYR A 22 7.82 -11.07 -2.97
C TYR A 22 7.06 -9.76 -2.85
N GLY A 23 5.73 -9.83 -2.68
CA GLY A 23 4.91 -8.65 -2.41
C GLY A 23 5.38 -7.90 -1.17
N ASP A 24 5.66 -8.62 -0.07
CA ASP A 24 6.15 -8.02 1.17
C ASP A 24 7.54 -7.38 1.00
N ILE A 25 8.46 -8.03 0.28
CA ILE A 25 9.79 -7.47 -0.04
C ILE A 25 9.64 -6.17 -0.86
N ILE A 26 8.75 -6.15 -1.85
CA ILE A 26 8.50 -4.95 -2.66
C ILE A 26 7.97 -3.81 -1.77
N LEU A 27 7.04 -4.09 -0.86
CA LEU A 27 6.51 -3.12 0.08
C LEU A 27 7.60 -2.63 1.05
N LEU A 28 8.44 -3.53 1.58
CA LEU A 28 9.59 -3.17 2.41
C LEU A 28 10.54 -2.22 1.69
N LEU A 29 10.95 -2.57 0.47
CA LEU A 29 11.83 -1.72 -0.34
C LEU A 29 11.18 -0.37 -0.65
N GLY A 30 9.89 -0.36 -0.96
CA GLY A 30 9.11 0.86 -1.16
C GLY A 30 9.16 1.79 0.06
N HIS A 31 8.98 1.25 1.27
CA HIS A 31 9.04 2.05 2.49
C HIS A 31 10.45 2.52 2.84
N ILE A 32 11.50 1.78 2.47
CA ILE A 32 12.89 2.27 2.59
C ILE A 32 13.11 3.48 1.67
N ILE A 33 12.57 3.46 0.44
CA ILE A 33 12.65 4.60 -0.47
C ILE A 33 11.84 5.78 0.06
N TYR A 34 10.62 5.55 0.56
CA TYR A 34 9.83 6.60 1.23
C TYR A 34 10.59 7.21 2.41
N LEU A 35 11.24 6.40 3.24
CA LEU A 35 12.04 6.88 4.37
C LEU A 35 13.11 7.86 3.89
N ALA A 36 13.84 7.53 2.81
CA ALA A 36 14.85 8.39 2.23
C ALA A 36 14.24 9.69 1.65
N LEU A 37 13.11 9.60 0.93
CA LEU A 37 12.41 10.75 0.36
C LEU A 37 11.89 11.70 1.46
N PHE A 38 11.22 11.18 2.48
CA PHE A 38 10.68 12.00 3.56
C PHE A 38 11.79 12.66 4.39
N TYR A 39 12.89 11.94 4.64
CA TYR A 39 14.06 12.51 5.28
C TYR A 39 14.65 13.66 4.44
N ARG A 40 14.83 13.45 3.13
CA ARG A 40 15.34 14.45 2.19
C ARG A 40 14.45 15.68 2.08
N PHE A 41 13.12 15.50 2.21
CA PHE A 41 12.13 16.57 2.11
C PHE A 41 11.81 17.22 3.46
N GLY A 42 12.35 16.72 4.57
CA GLY A 42 12.17 17.26 5.92
C GLY A 42 10.79 16.98 6.52
N VAL A 43 10.09 15.93 6.08
CA VAL A 43 8.76 15.53 6.60
C VAL A 43 8.94 14.57 7.76
N TYR A 44 9.38 15.08 8.89
CA TYR A 44 9.82 14.23 10.01
C TYR A 44 8.73 13.32 10.59
N GLN A 45 7.45 13.74 10.59
CA GLN A 45 6.35 12.87 11.03
C GLN A 45 6.24 11.62 10.15
N MET A 46 6.40 11.79 8.83
CA MET A 46 6.40 10.66 7.91
C MET A 46 7.69 9.83 8.03
N VAL A 47 8.83 10.44 8.38
CA VAL A 47 10.07 9.70 8.68
C VAL A 47 9.85 8.76 9.86
N TYR A 48 9.30 9.26 10.98
CA TYR A 48 9.04 8.42 12.16
C TYR A 48 8.04 7.31 11.87
N TYR A 49 6.97 7.63 11.15
CA TYR A 49 6.00 6.61 10.75
C TYR A 49 6.64 5.56 9.84
N ASN A 50 7.49 5.95 8.89
CA ASN A 50 8.16 5.01 8.01
C ASN A 50 9.19 4.11 8.70
N TYR A 51 9.82 4.54 9.80
CA TYR A 51 10.59 3.60 10.63
C TYR A 51 9.72 2.46 11.15
N PHE A 52 8.50 2.80 11.60
CA PHE A 52 7.52 1.78 11.98
C PHE A 52 7.16 0.88 10.80
N SER A 53 6.84 1.43 9.61
CA SER A 53 6.46 0.66 8.42
C SER A 53 7.58 -0.28 7.97
N VAL A 54 8.84 0.18 7.93
CA VAL A 54 10.00 -0.65 7.60
C VAL A 54 10.15 -1.80 8.59
N ALA A 55 10.05 -1.52 9.90
CA ALA A 55 10.09 -2.57 10.92
C ALA A 55 8.92 -3.54 10.79
N PHE A 56 7.71 -3.03 10.53
CA PHE A 56 6.51 -3.82 10.31
C PHE A 56 6.68 -4.82 9.15
N TYR A 57 7.08 -4.37 7.96
CA TYR A 57 7.29 -5.26 6.81
C TYR A 57 8.43 -6.23 7.02
N ALA A 58 9.53 -5.83 7.69
CA ALA A 58 10.59 -6.76 8.06
C ALA A 58 10.06 -7.88 8.98
N VAL A 59 9.25 -7.53 9.99
CA VAL A 59 8.60 -8.53 10.87
C VAL A 59 7.61 -9.40 10.08
N MET A 60 6.80 -8.84 9.19
CA MET A 60 5.85 -9.57 8.36
C MET A 60 6.58 -10.57 7.46
N TYR A 61 7.72 -10.19 6.86
CA TYR A 61 8.56 -11.11 6.09
C TYR A 61 8.99 -12.32 6.90
N PHE A 62 9.53 -12.11 8.14
CA PHE A 62 9.93 -13.22 9.00
C PHE A 62 8.75 -14.10 9.42
N LEU A 63 7.59 -13.50 9.76
CA LEU A 63 6.40 -14.26 10.12
C LEU A 63 5.88 -15.13 8.96
N LEU A 64 5.93 -14.63 7.72
CA LEU A 64 5.60 -15.40 6.52
C LEU A 64 6.65 -16.51 6.28
N HIS A 65 7.94 -16.15 6.37
CA HIS A 65 9.03 -17.10 6.12
C HIS A 65 8.96 -18.30 7.08
N PHE A 66 8.72 -18.06 8.36
CA PHE A 66 8.59 -19.10 9.38
C PHE A 66 7.18 -19.68 9.51
N LYS A 67 6.25 -19.33 8.61
CA LYS A 67 4.84 -19.78 8.61
C LYS A 67 4.12 -19.52 9.95
N LYS A 68 4.48 -18.43 10.65
CA LYS A 68 3.87 -18.04 11.91
C LYS A 68 2.62 -17.19 11.75
N ILE A 69 2.33 -16.70 10.53
CA ILE A 69 1.13 -15.94 10.20
C ILE A 69 0.40 -16.58 9.02
N GLY A 70 -0.94 -16.61 9.09
CA GLY A 70 -1.78 -17.04 7.99
C GLY A 70 -1.89 -15.95 6.91
N LYS A 71 -2.03 -16.35 5.63
CA LYS A 71 -2.13 -15.43 4.49
C LYS A 71 -3.19 -14.36 4.66
N MET A 72 -4.34 -14.71 5.20
CA MET A 72 -5.45 -13.77 5.43
C MET A 72 -5.10 -12.72 6.48
N SER A 73 -4.54 -13.14 7.63
CA SER A 73 -4.11 -12.22 8.69
C SER A 73 -3.01 -11.29 8.18
N PHE A 74 -2.04 -11.82 7.43
CA PHE A 74 -1.02 -11.03 6.75
C PHE A 74 -1.66 -9.94 5.88
N THR A 75 -2.58 -10.33 4.99
CA THR A 75 -3.22 -9.39 4.06
C THR A 75 -3.99 -8.29 4.80
N TYR A 76 -4.75 -8.62 5.86
CA TYR A 76 -5.49 -7.60 6.62
C TYR A 76 -4.56 -6.60 7.30
N LEU A 77 -3.45 -7.08 7.86
CA LEU A 77 -2.46 -6.22 8.50
C LEU A 77 -1.77 -5.30 7.48
N VAL A 78 -1.39 -5.84 6.32
CA VAL A 78 -0.78 -5.06 5.24
C VAL A 78 -1.74 -4.04 4.65
N LEU A 79 -3.00 -4.41 4.38
CA LEU A 79 -4.02 -3.45 3.91
C LEU A 79 -4.25 -2.34 4.94
N GLY A 80 -4.32 -2.68 6.22
CA GLY A 80 -4.46 -1.70 7.30
C GLY A 80 -3.29 -0.73 7.34
N GLU A 81 -2.06 -1.22 7.22
CA GLU A 81 -0.86 -0.36 7.20
C GLU A 81 -0.86 0.56 5.97
N ILE A 82 -1.15 0.04 4.78
CA ILE A 82 -1.21 0.84 3.55
C ILE A 82 -2.25 1.96 3.66
N ILE A 83 -3.44 1.69 4.20
CA ILE A 83 -4.49 2.71 4.41
C ILE A 83 -4.00 3.78 5.37
N VAL A 84 -3.42 3.40 6.52
CA VAL A 84 -2.91 4.36 7.51
C VAL A 84 -1.77 5.18 6.92
N HIS A 85 -0.83 4.56 6.21
CA HIS A 85 0.26 5.26 5.53
C HIS A 85 -0.26 6.28 4.52
N ALA A 86 -1.24 5.91 3.69
CA ALA A 86 -1.86 6.79 2.70
C ALA A 86 -2.60 7.97 3.37
N CYS A 87 -3.32 7.72 4.47
CA CYS A 87 -3.97 8.77 5.27
C CYS A 87 -2.96 9.74 5.86
N MET A 88 -1.89 9.25 6.45
CA MET A 88 -0.82 10.06 7.02
C MET A 88 -0.12 10.90 5.96
N GLY A 89 0.22 10.30 4.81
CA GLY A 89 0.82 11.00 3.67
C GLY A 89 -0.08 12.13 3.16
N ALA A 90 -1.35 11.85 2.91
CA ALA A 90 -2.32 12.85 2.47
C ALA A 90 -2.54 13.94 3.52
N TYR A 91 -2.57 13.59 4.81
CA TYR A 91 -2.77 14.55 5.89
C TYR A 91 -1.59 15.51 6.06
N TYR A 92 -0.37 15.03 6.04
CA TYR A 92 0.82 15.86 6.28
C TYR A 92 1.32 16.60 5.04
N ILE A 93 1.20 15.99 3.85
CA ILE A 93 1.80 16.51 2.62
C ILE A 93 0.74 17.12 1.69
N GLY A 94 -0.47 16.59 1.72
CA GLY A 94 -1.57 17.08 0.90
C GLY A 94 -2.05 16.07 -0.14
N TRP A 95 -3.16 16.46 -0.78
CA TRP A 95 -3.85 15.60 -1.74
C TRP A 95 -3.06 15.40 -3.04
N SER A 96 -2.38 16.46 -3.50
CA SER A 96 -1.64 16.50 -4.78
C SER A 96 -0.48 15.53 -4.87
N ALA A 97 0.09 15.11 -3.73
CA ALA A 97 1.18 14.15 -3.68
C ALA A 97 0.79 12.71 -4.07
N GLY A 98 -0.51 12.40 -4.25
CA GLY A 98 -0.98 11.14 -4.82
C GLY A 98 -1.11 9.96 -3.85
N PHE A 99 -0.90 10.15 -2.54
CA PHE A 99 -1.03 9.05 -1.54
C PHE A 99 -2.41 8.40 -1.54
N THR A 100 -3.46 9.18 -1.77
CA THR A 100 -4.84 8.69 -1.78
C THR A 100 -5.19 7.83 -2.99
N GLN A 101 -4.40 7.89 -4.06
CA GLN A 101 -4.59 7.00 -5.22
C GLN A 101 -4.36 5.52 -4.83
N ILE A 102 -3.46 5.27 -3.87
CA ILE A 102 -3.20 3.93 -3.35
C ILE A 102 -4.48 3.33 -2.77
N MET A 103 -5.27 4.13 -2.03
CA MET A 103 -6.54 3.68 -1.45
C MET A 103 -7.53 3.22 -2.54
N LEU A 104 -7.68 3.98 -3.62
CA LEU A 104 -8.55 3.57 -4.73
C LEU A 104 -8.11 2.26 -5.39
N CYS A 105 -6.80 2.03 -5.45
CA CYS A 105 -6.25 0.84 -6.10
C CYS A 105 -6.33 -0.42 -5.23
N ILE A 106 -6.40 -0.29 -3.91
CA ILE A 106 -6.54 -1.45 -3.02
C ILE A 106 -8.00 -1.91 -2.83
N ILE A 107 -9.01 -1.11 -3.21
CA ILE A 107 -10.43 -1.46 -3.11
C ILE A 107 -10.75 -2.85 -3.70
N PRO A 108 -10.27 -3.24 -4.89
CA PRO A 108 -10.58 -4.54 -5.47
C PRO A 108 -9.79 -5.70 -4.85
N ILE A 109 -8.69 -5.46 -4.14
CA ILE A 109 -7.81 -6.52 -3.63
C ILE A 109 -8.56 -7.55 -2.77
N PRO A 110 -9.44 -7.18 -1.82
CA PRO A 110 -10.18 -8.15 -1.03
C PRO A 110 -11.01 -9.15 -1.82
N PHE A 111 -11.44 -8.79 -3.04
CA PHE A 111 -12.25 -9.68 -3.91
C PHE A 111 -11.42 -10.77 -4.58
N PHE A 112 -10.12 -10.57 -4.75
CA PHE A 112 -9.21 -11.57 -5.31
C PHE A 112 -8.67 -12.54 -4.26
N LEU A 113 -8.91 -12.27 -2.98
CA LEU A 113 -8.47 -13.14 -1.91
C LEU A 113 -9.50 -14.25 -1.66
N ALA A 114 -9.03 -15.46 -1.45
CA ALA A 114 -9.89 -16.60 -1.09
C ALA A 114 -10.44 -16.38 0.34
N GLN A 115 -11.67 -15.84 0.42
CA GLN A 115 -12.34 -15.53 1.69
C GLN A 115 -13.29 -16.66 2.10
N ASN A 116 -13.24 -17.05 3.36
CA ASN A 116 -14.21 -18.02 3.91
C ASN A 116 -15.63 -17.43 4.05
N ARG A 117 -15.75 -16.10 4.13
CA ARG A 117 -17.02 -15.38 4.26
C ARG A 117 -17.18 -14.40 3.11
N LYS A 118 -18.24 -14.56 2.32
CA LYS A 118 -18.51 -13.72 1.14
C LYS A 118 -18.71 -12.23 1.46
N ALA A 119 -19.11 -11.88 2.70
CA ALA A 119 -19.31 -10.49 3.11
C ALA A 119 -18.00 -9.71 3.36
N ILE A 120 -16.89 -10.39 3.69
CA ILE A 120 -15.63 -9.73 4.08
C ILE A 120 -15.09 -8.78 3.00
N PRO A 121 -15.01 -9.17 1.70
CA PRO A 121 -14.53 -8.27 0.67
C PRO A 121 -15.35 -6.97 0.58
N TYR A 122 -16.67 -7.07 0.67
CA TYR A 122 -17.55 -5.90 0.62
C TYR A 122 -17.35 -4.98 1.82
N ILE A 123 -17.19 -5.54 3.03
CA ILE A 123 -16.95 -4.76 4.26
C ILE A 123 -15.61 -4.02 4.15
N LEU A 124 -14.53 -4.69 3.75
CA LEU A 124 -13.21 -4.09 3.64
C LEU A 124 -13.16 -3.01 2.57
N SER A 125 -13.72 -3.29 1.39
CA SER A 125 -13.75 -2.32 0.29
C SER A 125 -14.64 -1.11 0.62
N SER A 126 -15.80 -1.34 1.28
CA SER A 126 -16.66 -0.25 1.74
C SER A 126 -15.97 0.61 2.81
N PHE A 127 -15.24 -0.02 3.74
CA PHE A 127 -14.47 0.70 4.74
C PHE A 127 -13.42 1.61 4.09
N ASP A 128 -12.65 1.09 3.12
CA ASP A 128 -11.64 1.86 2.41
C ASP A 128 -12.25 3.03 1.63
N VAL A 129 -13.37 2.82 0.94
CA VAL A 129 -14.13 3.92 0.28
C VAL A 129 -14.56 5.00 1.26
N VAL A 130 -15.08 4.62 2.43
CA VAL A 130 -15.47 5.58 3.48
C VAL A 130 -14.26 6.37 3.96
N VAL A 131 -13.13 5.70 4.24
CA VAL A 131 -11.89 6.38 4.65
C VAL A 131 -11.41 7.33 3.56
N PHE A 132 -11.42 6.92 2.29
CA PHE A 132 -11.07 7.79 1.15
C PHE A 132 -11.93 9.06 1.09
N ILE A 133 -13.27 8.93 1.23
CA ILE A 133 -14.19 10.07 1.22
C ILE A 133 -13.91 11.00 2.40
N VAL A 134 -13.75 10.45 3.61
CA VAL A 134 -13.43 11.22 4.81
C VAL A 134 -12.12 11.98 4.63
N MET A 135 -11.08 11.30 4.14
CA MET A 135 -9.78 11.93 3.87
C MET A 135 -9.89 13.04 2.82
N ARG A 136 -10.72 12.85 1.78
CA ARG A 136 -10.99 13.90 0.79
C ARG A 136 -11.54 15.16 1.45
N ILE A 137 -12.56 15.01 2.31
CA ILE A 137 -13.18 16.14 3.00
C ILE A 137 -12.19 16.81 3.96
N VAL A 138 -11.45 16.03 4.75
CA VAL A 138 -10.51 16.54 5.74
C VAL A 138 -9.35 17.28 5.08
N VAL A 139 -8.74 16.70 4.06
CA VAL A 139 -7.51 17.23 3.45
C VAL A 139 -7.79 18.44 2.56
N THR A 140 -8.92 18.46 1.82
CA THR A 140 -9.24 19.60 0.95
C THR A 140 -9.72 20.83 1.68
N ASN A 141 -10.20 20.70 2.90
CA ASN A 141 -10.67 21.82 3.73
C ASN A 141 -9.58 22.41 4.65
N ARG A 142 -8.31 22.02 4.44
CA ARG A 142 -7.20 22.52 5.27
C ARG A 142 -5.93 22.70 4.45
N VAL A 143 -5.03 23.51 4.98
CA VAL A 143 -3.66 23.62 4.46
C VAL A 143 -2.83 22.48 5.04
N ALA A 144 -2.09 21.76 4.19
CA ALA A 144 -1.19 20.72 4.64
C ALA A 144 -0.08 21.29 5.51
N PRO A 145 0.35 20.60 6.59
CA PRO A 145 1.46 21.02 7.44
C PRO A 145 2.78 21.22 6.68
N TYR A 146 2.98 20.46 5.62
CA TYR A 146 4.13 20.58 4.73
C TYR A 146 3.64 20.99 3.34
N SER A 147 3.99 22.25 2.95
CA SER A 147 3.77 22.71 1.59
C SER A 147 5.04 22.44 0.76
N PHE A 148 4.87 21.78 -0.36
CA PHE A 148 5.95 21.48 -1.28
C PHE A 148 5.90 22.37 -2.51
N ASP A 149 7.06 22.58 -3.11
CA ASP A 149 7.14 23.05 -4.48
C ASP A 149 6.65 21.96 -5.45
N THR A 150 6.28 22.37 -6.66
CA THR A 150 5.76 21.47 -7.70
C THR A 150 6.70 20.30 -7.99
N ASN A 151 8.03 20.48 -7.89
CA ASN A 151 8.98 19.42 -8.19
C ASN A 151 8.93 18.31 -7.14
N ARG A 152 8.88 18.64 -5.85
CA ARG A 152 8.79 17.66 -4.76
C ARG A 152 7.44 16.94 -4.77
N GLU A 153 6.34 17.63 -5.04
CA GLU A 153 5.03 17.03 -5.23
C GLU A 153 5.04 16.03 -6.39
N ASN A 154 5.59 16.42 -7.54
CA ASN A 154 5.69 15.54 -8.71
C ASN A 154 6.55 14.30 -8.43
N ILE A 155 7.65 14.42 -7.70
CA ILE A 155 8.48 13.28 -7.32
C ILE A 155 7.66 12.28 -6.49
N LEU A 156 6.94 12.75 -5.49
CA LEU A 156 6.08 11.88 -4.67
C LEU A 156 4.93 11.29 -5.48
N TYR A 157 4.27 12.08 -6.32
CA TYR A 157 3.20 11.62 -7.19
C TYR A 157 3.66 10.51 -8.14
N ILE A 158 4.80 10.71 -8.82
CA ILE A 158 5.40 9.70 -9.71
C ILE A 158 5.76 8.45 -8.92
N TYR A 159 6.38 8.61 -7.75
CA TYR A 159 6.74 7.48 -6.91
C TYR A 159 5.51 6.70 -6.44
N ASN A 160 4.46 7.37 -5.98
CA ASN A 160 3.18 6.74 -5.63
C ASN A 160 2.59 5.98 -6.81
N THR A 161 2.61 6.57 -8.02
CA THR A 161 2.11 5.92 -9.24
C THR A 161 2.92 4.67 -9.61
N LEU A 162 4.24 4.70 -9.44
CA LEU A 162 5.11 3.53 -9.64
C LEU A 162 4.80 2.43 -8.62
N CYS A 163 4.63 2.77 -7.35
CA CYS A 163 4.22 1.81 -6.33
C CYS A 163 2.89 1.14 -6.67
N LEU A 164 1.92 1.90 -7.19
CA LEU A 164 0.64 1.36 -7.66
C LEU A 164 0.80 0.37 -8.79
N SER A 165 1.63 0.65 -9.78
CA SER A 165 1.86 -0.26 -10.90
C SER A 165 2.47 -1.58 -10.44
N LEU A 166 3.35 -1.55 -9.43
CA LEU A 166 3.96 -2.76 -8.84
C LEU A 166 2.97 -3.61 -8.04
N ILE A 167 1.96 -3.00 -7.43
CA ILE A 167 0.91 -3.73 -6.69
C ILE A 167 -0.03 -4.49 -7.65
N HIS A 168 -0.14 -4.05 -8.91
CA HIS A 168 -1.03 -4.63 -9.91
C HIS A 168 -0.36 -5.69 -10.83
N ILE A 169 0.94 -5.89 -10.72
CA ILE A 169 1.67 -6.97 -11.42
C ILE A 169 1.58 -8.28 -10.64
#